data_b6acde287c156e40d81a3b7758725875
#
_entry.id   b6acde287c156e40d81a3b7758725875
#
_cell.length_a   1.000
_cell.length_b   1.000
_cell.length_c   1.000
_cell.angle_alpha   90.00
_cell.angle_beta   90.00
_cell.angle_gamma   90.00
#
_symmetry.space_group_name_H-M   'P 1'
#
loop_
_entity.id
_entity.type
_entity.pdbx_description
1 polymer ?
#
loop_
_entity_poly.entity_id
_entity_poly.type
_entity_poly.pdbx_seq_one_letter_code
_entity_poly.pdbx_strand_id
1 'polypeptide(L)'
;MLTSLHQIVKMFQFTATYTDLYQLSMAQVYFNKNQNQQAVFDYFFRKLPFNGGYAIFAGLEELISIIEDLRFSEKDIEYLKQHDFEPEFLAYLKDFRFRGTINAMPEGEIVFPTAPVLQVEANLIEAQIIETILLNTLNFQTLIATKASRIRNVAGDKTLLDFGLRRAQGPGGYYASRA
;
A
#
# COMPACT_ATOMS: atom_id res chain seq x y z
N MET A 1 5.91 -10.60 23.28
CA MET A 1 6.26 -9.30 22.67
C MET A 1 5.75 -9.17 21.21
N LEU A 2 5.51 -10.25 20.49
CA LEU A 2 4.93 -10.26 19.13
C LEU A 2 3.42 -9.96 19.07
N THR A 3 2.68 -10.24 20.13
CA THR A 3 1.22 -10.02 20.21
C THR A 3 0.81 -8.53 20.24
N SER A 4 1.72 -7.64 20.64
CA SER A 4 1.42 -6.20 20.70
C SER A 4 1.52 -5.49 19.35
N LEU A 5 2.35 -5.99 18.43
CA LEU A 5 2.53 -5.41 17.10
C LEU A 5 1.30 -5.61 16.21
N HIS A 6 0.72 -6.81 16.25
CA HIS A 6 -0.52 -7.10 15.52
C HIS A 6 -1.73 -6.28 16.04
N GLN A 7 -1.73 -5.91 17.33
CA GLN A 7 -2.77 -5.05 17.90
C GLN A 7 -2.61 -3.58 17.53
N ILE A 8 -1.39 -3.10 17.32
CA ILE A 8 -1.12 -1.70 16.92
C ILE A 8 -1.49 -1.46 15.46
N VAL A 9 -1.28 -2.44 14.58
CA VAL A 9 -1.72 -2.38 13.17
C VAL A 9 -3.24 -2.23 13.08
N LYS A 10 -3.99 -2.87 13.98
CA LYS A 10 -5.45 -2.70 14.09
C LYS A 10 -5.90 -1.31 14.56
N MET A 11 -5.00 -0.47 15.05
CA MET A 11 -5.35 0.89 15.50
C MET A 11 -5.62 1.84 14.32
N PHE A 12 -5.09 1.55 13.14
CA PHE A 12 -5.36 2.27 11.89
C PHE A 12 -5.98 1.30 10.89
N GLN A 13 -7.28 1.08 11.05
CA GLN A 13 -8.00 0.17 10.17
C GLN A 13 -8.24 0.87 8.83
N PHE A 14 -7.43 0.53 7.83
CA PHE A 14 -7.72 0.90 6.45
C PHE A 14 -8.92 0.09 5.96
N THR A 15 -9.87 0.77 5.36
CA THR A 15 -10.94 0.11 4.61
C THR A 15 -10.65 0.19 3.12
N ALA A 16 -11.34 -0.59 2.31
CA ALA A 16 -11.13 -0.59 0.86
C ALA A 16 -11.54 0.73 0.17
N THR A 17 -12.15 1.67 0.90
CA THR A 17 -12.35 3.05 0.46
C THR A 17 -11.12 3.95 0.64
N TYR A 18 -10.01 3.44 1.21
CA TYR A 18 -8.72 4.12 1.15
C TYR A 18 -8.12 3.99 -0.26
N THR A 19 -8.81 4.59 -1.21
CA THR A 19 -8.47 4.60 -2.63
C THR A 19 -9.00 5.87 -3.28
N ASP A 20 -8.45 6.22 -4.43
CA ASP A 20 -8.98 7.33 -5.22
C ASP A 20 -10.32 6.93 -5.84
N LEU A 21 -11.28 7.86 -5.88
CA LEU A 21 -12.63 7.59 -6.38
C LEU A 21 -12.65 7.03 -7.81
N TYR A 22 -11.73 7.49 -8.67
CA TYR A 22 -11.65 7.01 -10.05
C TYR A 22 -11.30 5.51 -10.14
N GLN A 23 -10.58 4.96 -9.17
CA GLN A 23 -10.28 3.53 -9.13
C GLN A 23 -11.56 2.71 -9.00
N LEU A 24 -12.47 3.14 -8.14
CA LEU A 24 -13.77 2.48 -7.97
C LEU A 24 -14.67 2.68 -9.19
N SER A 25 -14.63 3.86 -9.81
CA SER A 25 -15.37 4.13 -11.04
C SER A 25 -14.89 3.24 -12.19
N MET A 26 -13.58 3.06 -12.34
CA MET A 26 -13.01 2.13 -13.33
C MET A 26 -13.39 0.68 -13.01
N ALA A 27 -13.30 0.29 -11.73
CA ALA A 27 -13.70 -1.06 -11.29
C ALA A 27 -15.18 -1.36 -11.62
N GLN A 28 -16.08 -0.38 -11.44
CA GLN A 28 -17.48 -0.52 -11.85
C GLN A 28 -17.62 -0.70 -13.38
N VAL A 29 -16.85 0.03 -14.18
CA VAL A 29 -16.86 -0.16 -15.64
C VAL A 29 -16.41 -1.57 -16.02
N TYR A 30 -15.35 -2.08 -15.38
CA TYR A 30 -14.89 -3.46 -15.61
C TYR A 30 -15.95 -4.49 -15.21
N PHE A 31 -16.60 -4.27 -14.07
CA PHE A 31 -17.69 -5.12 -13.59
C PHE A 31 -18.85 -5.16 -14.59
N ASN A 32 -19.34 -4.01 -15.04
CA ASN A 32 -20.46 -3.89 -15.98
C ASN A 32 -20.16 -4.45 -17.36
N LYS A 33 -18.89 -4.44 -17.77
CA LYS A 33 -18.45 -4.98 -19.05
C LYS A 33 -18.01 -6.45 -18.98
N ASN A 34 -18.15 -7.11 -17.82
CA ASN A 34 -17.62 -8.45 -17.56
C ASN A 34 -16.11 -8.58 -17.91
N GLN A 35 -15.33 -7.52 -17.66
CA GLN A 35 -13.90 -7.44 -17.94
C GLN A 35 -13.10 -7.65 -16.67
N ASN A 36 -13.33 -8.73 -15.96
CA ASN A 36 -12.59 -9.08 -14.74
C ASN A 36 -11.66 -10.28 -14.98
N GLN A 37 -10.92 -10.25 -16.10
CA GLN A 37 -9.88 -11.23 -16.41
C GLN A 37 -8.67 -11.08 -15.50
N GLN A 38 -7.82 -12.09 -15.50
CA GLN A 38 -6.51 -12.02 -14.87
C GLN A 38 -5.65 -10.93 -15.52
N ALA A 39 -4.99 -10.15 -14.69
CA ALA A 39 -4.08 -9.09 -15.09
C ALA A 39 -2.79 -9.14 -14.25
N VAL A 40 -1.71 -8.65 -14.82
CA VAL A 40 -0.41 -8.55 -14.16
C VAL A 40 0.02 -7.10 -14.16
N PHE A 41 0.38 -6.59 -13.00
CA PHE A 41 0.85 -5.22 -12.82
C PHE A 41 2.21 -5.22 -12.12
N ASP A 42 3.12 -4.42 -12.64
CA ASP A 42 4.45 -4.22 -12.05
C ASP A 42 4.52 -2.89 -11.30
N TYR A 43 5.05 -2.95 -10.08
CA TYR A 43 5.41 -1.78 -9.30
C TYR A 43 6.91 -1.51 -9.42
N PHE A 44 7.27 -0.26 -9.77
CA PHE A 44 8.65 0.19 -9.91
C PHE A 44 8.78 1.68 -9.63
N PHE A 45 9.97 2.15 -9.31
CA PHE A 45 10.27 3.56 -9.12
C PHE A 45 10.65 4.21 -10.45
N ARG A 46 10.02 5.33 -10.79
CA ARG A 46 10.39 6.11 -11.99
C ARG A 46 11.65 6.92 -11.78
N LYS A 47 11.86 7.44 -10.56
CA LYS A 47 13.02 8.26 -10.17
C LYS A 47 13.39 7.93 -8.73
N LEU A 48 14.68 7.98 -8.46
CA LEU A 48 15.19 7.82 -7.10
C LEU A 48 14.97 9.09 -6.28
N PRO A 49 14.68 8.96 -4.98
CA PRO A 49 14.59 10.09 -4.09
C PRO A 49 15.95 10.75 -3.86
N PHE A 50 15.95 12.04 -3.55
CA PHE A 50 17.13 12.80 -3.11
C PHE A 50 18.29 12.85 -4.10
N ASN A 51 18.06 12.71 -5.40
CA ASN A 51 19.10 12.58 -6.44
C ASN A 51 20.14 11.48 -6.12
N GLY A 52 19.70 10.42 -5.46
CA GLY A 52 20.57 9.32 -5.04
C GLY A 52 20.74 8.23 -6.09
N GLY A 53 21.68 7.31 -5.83
CA GLY A 53 21.99 6.19 -6.72
C GLY A 53 21.16 4.93 -6.45
N TYR A 54 20.37 4.88 -5.36
CA TYR A 54 19.59 3.70 -4.95
C TYR A 54 18.40 4.08 -4.06
N ALA A 55 17.49 3.14 -3.89
CA ALA A 55 16.50 3.16 -2.80
C ALA A 55 16.56 1.85 -2.01
N ILE A 56 16.12 1.88 -0.75
CA ILE A 56 15.95 0.70 0.11
C ILE A 56 14.47 0.35 0.12
N PHE A 57 14.13 -0.82 -0.38
CA PHE A 57 12.75 -1.29 -0.43
C PHE A 57 12.21 -1.59 0.96
N ALA A 58 11.05 -1.03 1.30
CA ALA A 58 10.40 -1.22 2.60
C ALA A 58 8.88 -1.04 2.51
N GLY A 59 8.15 -1.63 3.46
CA GLY A 59 6.70 -1.52 3.59
C GLY A 59 5.92 -2.74 3.10
N LEU A 60 6.59 -3.80 2.68
CA LEU A 60 5.94 -5.01 2.15
C LEU A 60 5.15 -5.76 3.22
N GLU A 61 5.73 -5.99 4.38
CA GLU A 61 5.05 -6.68 5.49
C GLU A 61 3.77 -5.95 5.91
N GLU A 62 3.84 -4.62 6.00
CA GLU A 62 2.70 -3.77 6.31
C GLU A 62 1.63 -3.85 5.22
N LEU A 63 2.04 -3.74 3.96
CA LEU A 63 1.14 -3.83 2.81
C LEU A 63 0.39 -5.17 2.80
N ILE A 64 1.08 -6.29 2.99
CA ILE A 64 0.46 -7.62 3.03
C ILE A 64 -0.57 -7.69 4.16
N SER A 65 -0.20 -7.25 5.36
CA SER A 65 -1.12 -7.22 6.50
C SER A 65 -2.38 -6.38 6.24
N ILE A 66 -2.23 -5.23 5.58
CA ILE A 66 -3.36 -4.38 5.21
C ILE A 66 -4.24 -5.08 4.17
N ILE A 67 -3.66 -5.66 3.12
CA ILE A 67 -4.41 -6.30 2.02
C ILE A 67 -5.16 -7.54 2.51
N GLU A 68 -4.59 -8.33 3.40
CA GLU A 68 -5.25 -9.51 4.00
C GLU A 68 -6.53 -9.14 4.74
N ASP A 69 -6.55 -7.97 5.41
CA ASP A 69 -7.69 -7.46 6.16
C ASP A 69 -8.58 -6.48 5.35
N LEU A 70 -8.19 -6.14 4.11
CA LEU A 70 -8.87 -5.12 3.32
C LEU A 70 -10.29 -5.53 2.92
N ARG A 71 -11.27 -4.73 3.36
CA ARG A 71 -12.72 -4.99 3.17
C ARG A 71 -13.47 -3.67 2.98
N PHE A 72 -14.61 -3.74 2.31
CA PHE A 72 -15.60 -2.68 2.36
C PHE A 72 -16.54 -2.93 3.56
N SER A 73 -16.54 -2.01 4.51
CA SER A 73 -17.48 -2.03 5.64
C SER A 73 -18.89 -1.63 5.19
N GLU A 74 -19.90 -1.88 6.04
CA GLU A 74 -21.25 -1.41 5.76
C GLU A 74 -21.30 0.13 5.61
N LYS A 75 -20.48 0.86 6.37
CA LYS A 75 -20.36 2.32 6.27
C LYS A 75 -19.78 2.76 4.94
N ASP A 76 -18.77 2.02 4.42
CA ASP A 76 -18.20 2.29 3.11
C ASP A 76 -19.26 2.11 2.02
N ILE A 77 -20.01 1.03 2.06
CA ILE A 77 -21.07 0.78 1.09
C ILE A 77 -22.17 1.86 1.16
N GLU A 78 -22.55 2.28 2.37
CA GLU A 78 -23.54 3.35 2.53
C GLU A 78 -23.03 4.70 2.01
N TYR A 79 -21.75 4.99 2.21
CA TYR A 79 -21.11 6.16 1.64
C TYR A 79 -21.11 6.10 0.09
N LEU A 80 -20.73 4.97 -0.48
CA LEU A 80 -20.65 4.78 -1.93
C LEU A 80 -22.03 4.84 -2.62
N LYS A 81 -23.12 4.45 -1.94
CA LYS A 81 -24.48 4.65 -2.46
C LYS A 81 -24.82 6.11 -2.78
N GLN A 82 -24.14 7.06 -2.15
CA GLN A 82 -24.34 8.49 -2.39
C GLN A 82 -23.50 9.02 -3.58
N HIS A 83 -22.76 8.16 -4.27
CA HIS A 83 -21.76 8.50 -5.29
C HIS A 83 -21.93 7.70 -6.58
N ASP A 84 -23.10 7.69 -7.17
CA ASP A 84 -23.40 7.14 -8.52
C ASP A 84 -22.90 5.69 -8.77
N PHE A 85 -22.74 4.88 -7.71
CA PHE A 85 -22.41 3.45 -7.87
C PHE A 85 -23.67 2.60 -7.93
N GLU A 86 -23.69 1.67 -8.87
CA GLU A 86 -24.81 0.78 -9.13
C GLU A 86 -25.02 -0.26 -8.02
N PRO A 87 -26.27 -0.60 -7.67
CA PRO A 87 -26.56 -1.54 -6.60
C PRO A 87 -25.88 -2.90 -6.73
N GLU A 88 -25.77 -3.41 -7.96
CA GLU A 88 -25.14 -4.69 -8.27
C GLU A 88 -23.64 -4.65 -8.01
N PHE A 89 -22.98 -3.55 -8.38
CA PHE A 89 -21.58 -3.36 -8.08
C PHE A 89 -21.32 -3.18 -6.58
N LEU A 90 -22.18 -2.44 -5.89
CA LEU A 90 -22.10 -2.32 -4.42
C LEU A 90 -22.30 -3.66 -3.72
N ALA A 91 -23.17 -4.53 -4.23
CA ALA A 91 -23.31 -5.89 -3.72
C ALA A 91 -22.02 -6.70 -3.93
N TYR A 92 -21.39 -6.59 -5.10
CA TYR A 92 -20.07 -7.20 -5.38
C TYR A 92 -19.00 -6.72 -4.39
N LEU A 93 -18.93 -5.41 -4.09
CA LEU A 93 -17.93 -4.84 -3.19
C LEU A 93 -18.09 -5.34 -1.73
N LYS A 94 -19.27 -5.68 -1.26
CA LYS A 94 -19.47 -6.26 0.09
C LYS A 94 -18.68 -7.55 0.30
N ASP A 95 -18.58 -8.36 -0.76
CA ASP A 95 -17.86 -9.64 -0.72
C ASP A 95 -16.40 -9.50 -1.19
N PHE A 96 -15.95 -8.28 -1.41
CA PHE A 96 -14.58 -8.01 -1.87
C PHE A 96 -13.54 -8.62 -0.94
N ARG A 97 -12.59 -9.33 -1.54
CA ARG A 97 -11.37 -9.85 -0.95
C ARG A 97 -10.30 -9.86 -2.03
N PHE A 98 -9.10 -9.48 -1.67
CA PHE A 98 -7.97 -9.73 -2.55
C PHE A 98 -7.62 -11.21 -2.52
N ARG A 99 -7.57 -11.85 -3.70
CA ARG A 99 -7.26 -13.27 -3.89
C ARG A 99 -6.10 -13.50 -4.83
N GLY A 100 -5.47 -12.40 -5.27
CA GLY A 100 -4.32 -12.44 -6.16
C GLY A 100 -3.04 -12.88 -5.47
N THR A 101 -1.99 -12.94 -6.25
CA THR A 101 -0.62 -13.21 -5.80
C THR A 101 0.22 -11.95 -5.87
N ILE A 102 1.06 -11.73 -4.87
CA ILE A 102 2.05 -10.67 -4.85
C ILE A 102 3.43 -11.30 -4.81
N ASN A 103 4.22 -11.06 -5.86
CA ASN A 103 5.62 -11.45 -5.95
C ASN A 103 6.46 -10.19 -5.73
N ALA A 104 7.39 -10.19 -4.78
CA ALA A 104 8.15 -9.00 -4.44
C ALA A 104 9.60 -9.32 -4.07
N MET A 105 10.47 -8.34 -4.20
CA MET A 105 11.79 -8.39 -3.59
C MET A 105 11.66 -8.37 -2.05
N PRO A 106 12.60 -8.95 -1.32
CA PRO A 106 12.63 -8.84 0.13
C PRO A 106 12.80 -7.39 0.60
N GLU A 107 12.21 -7.04 1.76
CA GLU A 107 12.47 -5.75 2.39
C GLU A 107 13.96 -5.62 2.78
N GLY A 108 14.48 -4.40 2.71
CA GLY A 108 15.88 -4.09 2.98
C GLY A 108 16.79 -4.18 1.75
N GLU A 109 16.32 -4.76 0.66
CA GLU A 109 17.08 -4.85 -0.58
C GLU A 109 17.24 -3.50 -1.28
N ILE A 110 18.37 -3.35 -1.98
CA ILE A 110 18.63 -2.18 -2.81
C ILE A 110 17.89 -2.32 -4.12
N VAL A 111 17.11 -1.29 -4.45
CA VAL A 111 16.33 -1.25 -5.69
C VAL A 111 16.71 -0.04 -6.54
N PHE A 112 16.51 -0.17 -7.86
CA PHE A 112 16.87 0.82 -8.86
C PHE A 112 15.64 1.23 -9.70
N PRO A 113 15.68 2.43 -10.34
CA PRO A 113 14.57 2.90 -11.16
C PRO A 113 14.27 1.96 -12.31
N THR A 114 13.02 1.94 -12.75
CA THR A 114 12.53 1.22 -13.95
C THR A 114 12.66 -0.31 -13.90
N ALA A 115 13.23 -0.88 -12.84
CA ALA A 115 13.20 -2.32 -12.60
C ALA A 115 11.98 -2.67 -11.72
N PRO A 116 11.18 -3.69 -12.08
CA PRO A 116 10.08 -4.16 -11.24
C PRO A 116 10.59 -4.60 -9.85
N VAL A 117 9.95 -4.07 -8.81
CA VAL A 117 10.25 -4.39 -7.41
C VAL A 117 9.20 -5.32 -6.84
N LEU A 118 7.98 -5.18 -7.32
CA LEU A 118 6.84 -6.00 -6.93
C LEU A 118 5.93 -6.20 -8.13
N GLN A 119 5.33 -7.39 -8.23
CA GLN A 119 4.36 -7.75 -9.23
C GLN A 119 3.08 -8.24 -8.58
N VAL A 120 1.95 -7.78 -9.07
CA VAL A 120 0.61 -8.21 -8.65
C VAL A 120 -0.03 -8.99 -9.78
N GLU A 121 -0.41 -10.24 -9.51
CA GLU A 121 -1.20 -11.08 -10.40
C GLU A 121 -2.57 -11.30 -9.78
N ALA A 122 -3.61 -10.69 -10.34
CA ALA A 122 -4.96 -10.76 -9.76
C ALA A 122 -6.03 -10.53 -10.84
N ASN A 123 -7.28 -10.74 -10.47
CA ASN A 123 -8.39 -10.23 -11.24
C ASN A 123 -8.29 -8.70 -11.38
N LEU A 124 -8.62 -8.18 -12.55
CA LEU A 124 -8.44 -6.77 -12.89
C LEU A 124 -9.07 -5.82 -11.86
N ILE A 125 -10.28 -6.12 -11.37
CA ILE A 125 -10.95 -5.31 -10.36
C ILE A 125 -10.20 -5.35 -9.02
N GLU A 126 -9.71 -6.51 -8.60
CA GLU A 126 -8.95 -6.65 -7.36
C GLU A 126 -7.64 -5.87 -7.42
N ALA A 127 -6.90 -5.98 -8.52
CA ALA A 127 -5.66 -5.24 -8.75
C ALA A 127 -5.89 -3.72 -8.77
N GLN A 128 -6.98 -3.27 -9.41
CA GLN A 128 -7.36 -1.86 -9.47
C GLN A 128 -7.64 -1.27 -8.09
N ILE A 129 -8.35 -1.99 -7.22
CA ILE A 129 -8.75 -1.49 -5.90
C ILE A 129 -7.56 -1.36 -4.97
N ILE A 130 -6.57 -2.24 -5.03
CA ILE A 130 -5.41 -2.19 -4.13
C ILE A 130 -4.31 -1.21 -4.57
N GLU A 131 -4.37 -0.65 -5.77
CA GLU A 131 -3.31 0.19 -6.32
C GLU A 131 -2.94 1.35 -5.39
N THR A 132 -3.92 2.14 -4.95
CA THR A 132 -3.65 3.34 -4.14
C THR A 132 -2.96 2.98 -2.82
N ILE A 133 -3.46 1.97 -2.11
CA ILE A 133 -2.89 1.59 -0.83
C ILE A 133 -1.49 0.98 -0.97
N LEU A 134 -1.27 0.21 -2.04
CA LEU A 134 0.03 -0.34 -2.39
C LEU A 134 1.05 0.78 -2.63
N LEU A 135 0.73 1.71 -3.53
CA LEU A 135 1.62 2.83 -3.85
C LEU A 135 1.88 3.73 -2.64
N ASN A 136 0.84 4.06 -1.87
CA ASN A 136 0.97 4.92 -0.70
C ASN A 136 1.87 4.29 0.36
N THR A 137 1.69 3.00 0.66
CA THR A 137 2.46 2.28 1.68
C THR A 137 3.92 2.12 1.26
N LEU A 138 4.17 1.56 0.07
CA LEU A 138 5.52 1.25 -0.39
C LEU A 138 6.35 2.50 -0.69
N ASN A 139 5.77 3.50 -1.36
CA ASN A 139 6.49 4.73 -1.66
C ASN A 139 6.94 5.45 -0.39
N PHE A 140 6.05 5.57 0.59
CA PHE A 140 6.36 6.27 1.83
C PHE A 140 7.45 5.56 2.63
N GLN A 141 7.29 4.26 2.89
CA GLN A 141 8.24 3.53 3.70
C GLN A 141 9.61 3.38 3.01
N THR A 142 9.63 3.13 1.71
CA THR A 142 10.87 3.10 0.92
C THR A 142 11.60 4.45 0.94
N LEU A 143 10.86 5.57 0.84
CA LEU A 143 11.43 6.91 0.94
C LEU A 143 12.13 7.13 2.30
N ILE A 144 11.48 6.75 3.38
CA ILE A 144 12.01 6.89 4.74
C ILE A 144 13.20 5.97 4.97
N ALA A 145 13.09 4.68 4.62
CA ALA A 145 14.19 3.72 4.74
C ALA A 145 15.43 4.15 3.96
N THR A 146 15.23 4.66 2.74
CA THR A 146 16.31 5.20 1.90
C THR A 146 16.99 6.39 2.56
N LYS A 147 16.22 7.31 3.16
CA LYS A 147 16.80 8.45 3.89
C LYS A 147 17.54 7.98 5.14
N ALA A 148 16.97 7.04 5.88
CA ALA A 148 17.58 6.48 7.09
C ALA A 148 18.91 5.77 6.77
N SER A 149 18.99 5.01 5.68
CA SER A 149 20.22 4.34 5.26
C SER A 149 21.35 5.32 5.00
N ARG A 150 21.07 6.47 4.39
CA ARG A 150 22.06 7.53 4.15
C ARG A 150 22.52 8.20 5.43
N ILE A 151 21.61 8.44 6.36
CA ILE A 151 21.95 8.97 7.68
C ILE A 151 22.86 7.96 8.41
N ARG A 152 22.53 6.67 8.36
CA ARG A 152 23.31 5.59 8.96
C ARG A 152 24.74 5.55 8.36
N ASN A 153 24.87 5.65 7.05
CA ASN A 153 26.18 5.65 6.38
C ASN A 153 27.09 6.79 6.88
N VAL A 154 26.53 7.97 7.12
CA VAL A 154 27.30 9.12 7.63
C VAL A 154 27.56 9.01 9.14
N ALA A 155 26.61 8.47 9.89
CA ALA A 155 26.72 8.34 11.34
C ALA A 155 27.71 7.23 11.78
N GLY A 156 27.99 6.24 10.92
CA GLY A 156 28.81 5.08 11.27
C GLY A 156 28.23 4.35 12.50
N ASP A 157 29.03 4.14 13.53
CA ASP A 157 28.63 3.42 14.75
C ASP A 157 27.88 4.29 15.78
N LYS A 158 27.63 5.56 15.48
CA LYS A 158 26.91 6.45 16.41
C LYS A 158 25.45 6.02 16.56
N THR A 159 24.94 6.13 17.78
CA THR A 159 23.51 5.90 18.04
C THR A 159 22.67 6.94 17.31
N LEU A 160 21.67 6.47 16.56
CA LEU A 160 20.66 7.33 15.93
C LEU A 160 19.41 7.33 16.79
N LEU A 161 18.87 8.52 17.04
CA LEU A 161 17.63 8.71 17.78
C LEU A 161 16.63 9.48 16.91
N ASP A 162 15.43 8.93 16.74
CA ASP A 162 14.34 9.60 16.07
C ASP A 162 13.42 10.31 17.08
N PHE A 163 13.27 11.60 16.95
CA PHE A 163 12.34 12.44 17.71
C PHE A 163 11.18 12.96 16.84
N GLY A 164 10.92 12.33 15.71
CA GLY A 164 9.99 12.79 14.68
C GLY A 164 8.52 12.54 15.00
N LEU A 165 8.17 11.54 15.83
CA LEU A 165 6.81 11.04 15.99
C LEU A 165 5.80 12.16 16.30
N ARG A 166 6.07 13.06 17.25
CA ARG A 166 5.18 14.17 17.60
C ARG A 166 5.03 15.25 16.53
N ARG A 167 5.85 15.20 15.48
CA ARG A 167 5.85 16.16 14.37
C ARG A 167 5.33 15.54 13.09
N ALA A 168 5.07 14.23 13.10
CA ALA A 168 4.50 13.51 11.97
C ALA A 168 2.99 13.75 11.88
N GLN A 169 2.44 13.47 10.73
CA GLN A 169 1.02 13.64 10.43
C GLN A 169 0.32 12.27 10.47
N GLY A 170 -0.55 12.09 11.45
CA GLY A 170 -1.34 10.87 11.60
C GLY A 170 -0.49 9.60 11.68
N PRO A 171 -0.92 8.50 11.06
CA PRO A 171 -0.24 7.20 11.09
C PRO A 171 1.18 7.23 10.51
N GLY A 172 1.49 8.22 9.68
CA GLY A 172 2.79 8.34 9.01
C GLY A 172 3.98 8.33 9.96
N GLY A 173 3.82 8.83 11.20
CA GLY A 173 4.87 8.76 12.21
C GLY A 173 5.23 7.34 12.63
N TYR A 174 4.24 6.51 12.80
CA TYR A 174 4.44 5.09 13.13
C TYR A 174 5.17 4.35 11.98
N TYR A 175 4.67 4.51 10.77
CA TYR A 175 5.27 3.89 9.60
C TYR A 175 6.69 4.38 9.32
N ALA A 176 6.96 5.67 9.54
CA ALA A 176 8.30 6.23 9.43
C ALA A 176 9.27 5.63 10.45
N SER A 177 8.85 5.50 11.71
CA SER A 177 9.69 4.91 12.77
C SER A 177 10.00 3.43 12.49
N ARG A 178 9.06 2.70 11.89
CA ARG A 178 9.26 1.31 11.51
C ARG A 178 10.24 1.19 10.33
N ALA A 179 10.03 1.96 9.30
CA ALA A 179 10.89 1.97 8.12
C ALA A 179 12.32 2.43 8.43
#